data_90e12a6d62ffe33bd1eadb2b7336933a
#
_entry.id   90e12a6d62ffe33bd1eadb2b7336933a
#
_cell.length_a   1.000
_cell.length_b   1.000
_cell.length_c   1.000
_cell.angle_alpha   90.00
_cell.angle_beta   90.00
_cell.angle_gamma   90.00
#
_symmetry.space_group_name_H-M   'P 1'
#
loop_
_entity.id
_entity.type
_entity.pdbx_description
1 polymer ?
#
loop_
_entity_poly.entity_id
_entity_poly.type
_entity_poly.pdbx_seq_one_letter_code
_entity_poly.pdbx_strand_id
1 'polypeptide(L)'
;MAEQLSQSQIDALLKRMSSGEMDVQEPTRKIREYDFRSPKKFTKEQLKALDSLHETFSRMVASYFSGLLSTACEIEVVQIEEQRYYEYSNALPDQLLITLLNMKPENHNYGEAAVTMSMPMSIGYYFIDRVLGGPGTEYSLTRDYTDIELAI
;
A
#
# COMPACT_ATOMS: atom_id res chain seq x y z
N MET A 1 -2.46 10.75 27.37
CA MET A 1 -3.13 11.50 28.46
C MET A 1 -3.88 12.62 27.78
N ALA A 2 -5.21 12.62 27.84
CA ALA A 2 -6.02 13.72 27.31
C ALA A 2 -5.92 14.88 28.30
N GLU A 3 -5.34 15.99 27.86
CA GLU A 3 -5.36 17.23 28.63
C GLU A 3 -6.80 17.72 28.74
N GLN A 4 -7.35 17.69 29.93
CA GLN A 4 -8.65 18.31 30.24
C GLN A 4 -8.47 19.83 30.20
N LEU A 5 -9.11 20.46 29.22
CA LEU A 5 -9.17 21.93 29.14
C LEU A 5 -9.85 22.47 30.40
N SER A 6 -9.25 23.48 31.00
CA SER A 6 -9.82 24.16 32.21
C SER A 6 -11.09 24.94 31.83
N GLN A 7 -12.05 25.08 32.78
CA GLN A 7 -13.32 25.79 32.58
C GLN A 7 -13.09 27.21 32.02
N SER A 8 -12.03 27.91 32.49
CA SER A 8 -11.67 29.23 32.00
C SER A 8 -11.20 29.27 30.54
N GLN A 9 -10.61 28.15 30.05
CA GLN A 9 -10.19 28.02 28.64
C GLN A 9 -11.40 27.76 27.73
N ILE A 10 -12.38 27.00 28.21
CA ILE A 10 -13.64 26.76 27.52
C ILE A 10 -14.45 28.05 27.40
N ASP A 11 -14.57 28.84 28.48
CA ASP A 11 -15.28 30.12 28.48
C ASP A 11 -14.59 31.16 27.57
N ALA A 12 -13.26 31.19 27.53
CA ALA A 12 -12.50 32.04 26.60
C ALA A 12 -12.72 31.65 25.13
N LEU A 13 -12.80 30.37 24.82
CA LEU A 13 -13.10 29.87 23.49
C LEU A 13 -14.55 30.21 23.06
N LEU A 14 -15.51 30.03 23.95
CA LEU A 14 -16.91 30.39 23.70
C LEU A 14 -17.07 31.89 23.45
N LYS A 15 -16.36 32.75 24.21
CA LYS A 15 -16.38 34.20 24.03
C LYS A 15 -15.76 34.62 22.69
N ARG A 16 -14.71 33.96 22.22
CA ARG A 16 -14.12 34.19 20.89
C ARG A 16 -15.03 33.73 19.76
N MET A 17 -15.78 32.62 19.94
CA MET A 17 -16.77 32.16 18.98
C MET A 17 -17.96 33.12 18.85
N SER A 18 -18.38 33.73 19.98
CA SER A 18 -19.52 34.64 20.00
C SER A 18 -19.19 36.06 19.51
N SER A 19 -17.92 36.47 19.55
CA SER A 19 -17.48 37.80 19.09
C SER A 19 -17.20 37.90 17.58
N GLY A 20 -17.34 36.78 16.83
CA GLY A 20 -17.13 36.77 15.38
C GLY A 20 -15.65 36.94 14.93
N GLU A 21 -14.71 36.99 15.88
CA GLU A 21 -13.26 37.06 15.64
C GLU A 21 -12.63 35.67 15.43
N MET A 22 -13.37 34.73 14.84
CA MET A 22 -12.70 33.60 14.22
C MET A 22 -12.14 34.08 12.89
N ASP A 23 -10.86 34.40 12.93
CA ASP A 23 -10.04 34.36 11.74
C ASP A 23 -10.10 32.89 11.25
N VAL A 24 -11.01 32.65 10.31
CA VAL A 24 -11.06 31.37 9.59
C VAL A 24 -9.76 31.37 8.80
N GLN A 25 -8.70 30.86 9.42
CA GLN A 25 -7.51 30.49 8.66
C GLN A 25 -8.01 29.50 7.61
N GLU A 26 -8.29 30.02 6.44
CA GLU A 26 -8.45 29.18 5.25
C GLU A 26 -7.27 28.20 5.30
N PRO A 27 -7.53 26.88 5.14
CA PRO A 27 -6.44 25.92 5.11
C PRO A 27 -5.47 26.42 4.04
N THR A 28 -4.36 26.99 4.49
CA THR A 28 -3.28 27.44 3.61
C THR A 28 -2.97 26.23 2.74
N ARG A 29 -3.48 26.23 1.51
CA ARG A 29 -3.11 25.25 0.49
C ARG A 29 -1.59 25.34 0.44
N LYS A 30 -0.92 24.33 1.00
CA LYS A 30 0.53 24.20 0.87
C LYS A 30 0.80 24.12 -0.62
N ILE A 31 1.13 25.26 -1.22
CA ILE A 31 1.55 25.32 -2.62
C ILE A 31 2.88 24.60 -2.64
N ARG A 32 2.86 23.36 -3.15
CA ARG A 32 4.09 22.63 -3.41
C ARG A 32 4.66 23.16 -4.72
N GLU A 33 5.91 23.58 -4.69
CA GLU A 33 6.63 23.90 -5.92
C GLU A 33 6.61 22.67 -6.86
N TYR A 34 6.23 22.91 -8.10
CA TYR A 34 6.20 21.85 -9.11
C TYR A 34 7.62 21.63 -9.65
N ASP A 35 8.16 20.46 -9.43
CA ASP A 35 9.47 20.08 -10.00
C ASP A 35 9.31 19.68 -11.47
N PHE A 36 9.66 20.60 -12.38
CA PHE A 36 9.66 20.36 -13.82
C PHE A 36 10.67 19.28 -14.27
N ARG A 37 11.64 18.93 -13.45
CA ARG A 37 12.60 17.86 -13.74
C ARG A 37 12.00 16.47 -13.53
N SER A 38 10.88 16.38 -12.82
CA SER A 38 10.14 15.16 -12.54
C SER A 38 8.66 15.35 -12.87
N PRO A 39 8.28 15.47 -14.15
CA PRO A 39 6.88 15.62 -14.51
C PRO A 39 6.11 14.36 -14.14
N LYS A 40 4.98 14.54 -13.47
CA LYS A 40 4.04 13.45 -13.24
C LYS A 40 3.46 13.00 -14.58
N LYS A 41 3.54 11.70 -14.86
CA LYS A 41 3.06 11.11 -16.11
C LYS A 41 1.59 10.72 -16.04
N PHE A 42 1.06 10.44 -14.83
CA PHE A 42 -0.32 10.03 -14.62
C PHE A 42 -1.19 11.18 -14.15
N THR A 43 -2.39 11.27 -14.73
CA THR A 43 -3.42 12.19 -14.25
C THR A 43 -4.05 11.67 -12.96
N LYS A 44 -4.74 12.54 -12.22
CA LYS A 44 -5.46 12.14 -11.00
C LYS A 44 -6.58 11.14 -11.29
N GLU A 45 -7.23 11.26 -12.46
CA GLU A 45 -8.28 10.33 -12.89
C GLU A 45 -7.69 8.94 -13.18
N GLN A 46 -6.53 8.88 -13.82
CA GLN A 46 -5.82 7.61 -14.07
C GLN A 46 -5.41 6.93 -12.77
N LEU A 47 -4.88 7.69 -11.79
CA LEU A 47 -4.52 7.14 -10.48
C LEU A 47 -5.76 6.61 -9.74
N LYS A 48 -6.90 7.32 -9.80
CA LYS A 48 -8.17 6.84 -9.22
C LYS A 48 -8.68 5.56 -9.90
N ALA A 49 -8.54 5.48 -11.21
CA ALA A 49 -8.94 4.27 -11.95
C ALA A 49 -8.06 3.08 -11.54
N LEU A 50 -6.75 3.29 -11.39
CA LEU A 50 -5.83 2.27 -10.88
C LEU A 50 -6.18 1.86 -9.45
N ASP A 51 -6.55 2.80 -8.59
CA ASP A 51 -6.96 2.55 -7.21
C ASP A 51 -8.18 1.62 -7.16
N SER A 52 -9.25 1.96 -7.87
CA SER A 52 -10.46 1.12 -7.95
C SER A 52 -10.19 -0.27 -8.55
N LEU A 53 -9.29 -0.36 -9.54
CA LEU A 53 -8.88 -1.62 -10.14
C LEU A 53 -8.14 -2.48 -9.11
N HIS A 54 -7.18 -1.90 -8.38
CA HIS A 54 -6.42 -2.62 -7.37
C HIS A 54 -7.27 -3.01 -6.15
N GLU A 55 -8.24 -2.20 -5.74
CA GLU A 55 -9.23 -2.58 -4.73
C GLU A 55 -10.05 -3.82 -5.14
N THR A 56 -10.44 -3.90 -6.40
CA THR A 56 -11.16 -5.07 -6.92
C THR A 56 -10.23 -6.28 -6.99
N PHE A 57 -9.01 -6.09 -7.46
CA PHE A 57 -7.99 -7.13 -7.51
C PHE A 57 -7.65 -7.65 -6.12
N SER A 58 -7.45 -6.78 -5.12
CA SER A 58 -7.12 -7.18 -3.75
C SER A 58 -8.20 -8.07 -3.12
N ARG A 59 -9.50 -7.76 -3.35
CA ARG A 59 -10.61 -8.61 -2.90
C ARG A 59 -10.61 -9.99 -3.55
N MET A 60 -10.32 -10.06 -4.86
CA MET A 60 -10.23 -11.36 -5.56
C MET A 60 -9.06 -12.19 -5.05
N VAL A 61 -7.90 -11.57 -4.87
CA VAL A 61 -6.69 -12.22 -4.34
C VAL A 61 -6.89 -12.67 -2.89
N ALA A 62 -7.50 -11.84 -2.05
CA ALA A 62 -7.84 -12.20 -0.67
C ALA A 62 -8.76 -13.43 -0.61
N SER A 63 -9.78 -13.48 -1.46
CA SER A 63 -10.68 -14.65 -1.56
C SER A 63 -9.94 -15.90 -2.01
N TYR A 64 -9.08 -15.78 -3.01
CA TYR A 64 -8.27 -16.89 -3.51
C TYR A 64 -7.32 -17.44 -2.43
N PHE A 65 -6.57 -16.55 -1.75
CA PHE A 65 -5.67 -16.95 -0.69
C PHE A 65 -6.41 -17.51 0.53
N SER A 66 -7.59 -16.97 0.86
CA SER A 66 -8.39 -17.54 1.95
C SER A 66 -8.76 -19.00 1.67
N GLY A 67 -9.08 -19.34 0.42
CA GLY A 67 -9.33 -20.72 0.02
C GLY A 67 -8.06 -21.58 0.02
N LEU A 68 -6.98 -21.09 -0.59
CA LEU A 68 -5.72 -21.82 -0.72
C LEU A 68 -5.07 -22.12 0.64
N LEU A 69 -5.03 -21.12 1.52
CA LEU A 69 -4.35 -21.20 2.81
C LEU A 69 -5.25 -21.72 3.93
N SER A 70 -6.55 -21.94 3.64
CA SER A 70 -7.56 -22.35 4.62
C SER A 70 -7.57 -21.44 5.87
N THR A 71 -7.44 -20.12 5.64
CA THR A 71 -7.45 -19.09 6.69
C THR A 71 -8.08 -17.82 6.16
N ALA A 72 -8.69 -17.01 7.02
CA ALA A 72 -9.19 -15.72 6.61
C ALA A 72 -8.00 -14.81 6.20
N CYS A 73 -8.08 -14.27 4.98
CA CYS A 73 -7.09 -13.38 4.43
C CYS A 73 -7.77 -12.06 4.02
N GLU A 74 -7.24 -10.95 4.49
CA GLU A 74 -7.69 -9.61 4.14
C GLU A 74 -6.54 -8.84 3.50
N ILE A 75 -6.81 -8.22 2.36
CA ILE A 75 -5.82 -7.46 1.59
C ILE A 75 -6.44 -6.11 1.27
N GLU A 76 -5.79 -5.06 1.73
CA GLU A 76 -6.20 -3.67 1.49
C GLU A 76 -5.16 -2.94 0.65
N VAL A 77 -5.63 -2.03 -0.20
CA VAL A 77 -4.76 -1.10 -0.94
C VAL A 77 -4.43 0.06 -0.02
N VAL A 78 -3.19 0.17 0.40
CA VAL A 78 -2.75 1.26 1.29
C VAL A 78 -2.53 2.55 0.51
N GLN A 79 -1.84 2.45 -0.63
CA GLN A 79 -1.49 3.63 -1.42
C GLN A 79 -1.13 3.25 -2.85
N ILE A 80 -1.52 4.12 -3.79
CA ILE A 80 -1.06 4.08 -5.18
C ILE A 80 -0.36 5.39 -5.46
N GLU A 81 0.90 5.31 -5.87
CA GLU A 81 1.70 6.49 -6.16
C GLU A 81 2.62 6.28 -7.36
N GLU A 82 2.99 7.39 -7.99
CA GLU A 82 3.99 7.42 -9.03
C GLU A 82 5.34 7.74 -8.41
N GLN A 83 6.29 6.82 -8.57
CA GLN A 83 7.66 6.96 -8.09
C GLN A 83 8.66 6.83 -9.24
N ARG A 84 9.84 7.39 -9.07
CA ARG A 84 10.98 7.14 -9.95
C ARG A 84 11.56 5.77 -9.64
N TYR A 85 12.02 5.08 -10.67
CA TYR A 85 12.60 3.74 -10.51
C TYR A 85 13.71 3.67 -9.46
N TYR A 86 14.61 4.66 -9.40
CA TYR A 86 15.67 4.67 -8.39
C TYR A 86 15.15 4.86 -6.96
N GLU A 87 14.07 5.62 -6.77
CA GLU A 87 13.42 5.78 -5.45
C GLU A 87 12.82 4.45 -5.00
N TYR A 88 12.11 3.79 -5.91
CA TYR A 88 11.59 2.44 -5.68
C TYR A 88 12.70 1.45 -5.37
N SER A 89 13.75 1.38 -6.21
CA SER A 89 14.86 0.43 -6.05
C SER A 89 15.61 0.63 -4.73
N ASN A 90 15.82 1.89 -4.31
CA ASN A 90 16.50 2.19 -3.04
C ASN A 90 15.63 1.96 -1.79
N ALA A 91 14.32 1.90 -1.97
CA ALA A 91 13.38 1.63 -0.86
C ALA A 91 13.20 0.13 -0.59
N LEU A 92 13.64 -0.74 -1.50
CA LEU A 92 13.53 -2.18 -1.33
C LEU A 92 14.48 -2.69 -0.23
N PRO A 93 14.02 -3.59 0.65
CA PRO A 93 14.90 -4.24 1.62
C PRO A 93 15.89 -5.20 0.93
N ASP A 94 16.99 -5.52 1.64
CA ASP A 94 18.06 -6.38 1.13
C ASP A 94 17.59 -7.81 0.80
N GLN A 95 16.58 -8.31 1.52
CA GLN A 95 16.00 -9.64 1.32
C GLN A 95 14.51 -9.53 1.00
N LEU A 96 14.15 -10.03 -0.16
CA LEU A 96 12.82 -9.84 -0.73
C LEU A 96 12.51 -10.96 -1.72
N LEU A 97 11.27 -11.46 -1.69
CA LEU A 97 10.75 -12.31 -2.75
C LEU A 97 10.23 -11.43 -3.89
N ILE A 98 10.80 -11.59 -5.08
CA ILE A 98 10.39 -10.86 -6.27
C ILE A 98 9.77 -11.83 -7.28
N THR A 99 8.55 -11.55 -7.69
CA THR A 99 7.86 -12.30 -8.74
C THR A 99 7.67 -11.39 -9.96
N LEU A 100 8.12 -11.84 -11.11
CA LEU A 100 7.89 -11.18 -12.39
C LEU A 100 6.64 -11.77 -13.03
N LEU A 101 5.63 -10.92 -13.25
CA LEU A 101 4.38 -11.26 -13.91
C LEU A 101 4.39 -10.67 -15.32
N ASN A 102 4.14 -11.49 -16.32
CA ASN A 102 4.01 -11.03 -17.70
C ASN A 102 2.53 -10.93 -18.06
N MET A 103 2.03 -9.71 -18.16
CA MET A 103 0.65 -9.45 -18.53
C MET A 103 0.50 -9.47 -20.04
N LYS A 104 -0.34 -10.38 -20.53
CA LYS A 104 -0.71 -10.49 -21.95
C LYS A 104 -2.16 -10.04 -22.09
N PRO A 105 -2.43 -8.85 -22.63
CA PRO A 105 -3.80 -8.42 -22.87
C PRO A 105 -4.45 -9.28 -23.96
N GLU A 106 -5.74 -9.56 -23.79
CA GLU A 106 -6.52 -10.29 -24.80
C GLU A 106 -6.58 -9.53 -26.13
N ASN A 107 -6.58 -8.20 -26.05
CA ASN A 107 -6.54 -7.36 -27.23
C ASN A 107 -5.08 -7.13 -27.66
N HIS A 108 -4.70 -7.72 -28.78
CA HIS A 108 -3.35 -7.63 -29.37
C HIS A 108 -2.91 -6.22 -29.77
N ASN A 109 -3.79 -5.22 -29.73
CA ASN A 109 -3.43 -3.82 -29.95
C ASN A 109 -2.66 -3.20 -28.77
N TYR A 110 -2.69 -3.84 -27.61
CA TYR A 110 -1.92 -3.45 -26.44
C TYR A 110 -0.71 -4.35 -26.33
N GLY A 111 0.45 -3.74 -26.10
CA GLY A 111 1.70 -4.48 -25.90
C GLY A 111 1.69 -5.30 -24.60
N GLU A 112 2.55 -6.32 -24.53
CA GLU A 112 2.81 -7.06 -23.30
C GLU A 112 3.44 -6.11 -22.27
N ALA A 113 3.08 -6.25 -21.00
CA ALA A 113 3.62 -5.48 -19.90
C ALA A 113 4.15 -6.39 -18.79
N ALA A 114 5.34 -6.10 -18.31
CA ALA A 114 5.91 -6.77 -17.14
C ALA A 114 5.49 -6.03 -15.87
N VAL A 115 5.00 -6.78 -14.89
CA VAL A 115 4.67 -6.30 -13.54
C VAL A 115 5.58 -7.01 -12.54
N THR A 116 6.16 -6.26 -11.65
CA THR A 116 6.96 -6.82 -10.55
C THR A 116 6.14 -6.77 -9.28
N MET A 117 5.96 -7.91 -8.65
CA MET A 117 5.38 -8.04 -7.32
C MET A 117 6.50 -8.36 -6.35
N SER A 118 6.61 -7.59 -5.28
CA SER A 118 7.61 -7.78 -4.25
C SER A 118 6.94 -7.97 -2.89
N MET A 119 7.42 -8.95 -2.11
CA MET A 119 6.91 -9.23 -0.79
C MET A 119 8.03 -9.62 0.17
N PRO A 120 7.90 -9.37 1.49
CA PRO A 120 8.85 -9.85 2.48
C PRO A 120 8.98 -11.37 2.47
N MET A 121 10.18 -11.89 2.72
CA MET A 121 10.46 -13.33 2.81
C MET A 121 9.54 -14.04 3.82
N SER A 122 9.20 -13.38 4.93
CA SER A 122 8.31 -13.93 5.97
C SER A 122 6.92 -14.31 5.44
N ILE A 123 6.38 -13.55 4.51
CA ILE A 123 5.09 -13.87 3.88
C ILE A 123 5.21 -15.13 3.02
N GLY A 124 6.29 -15.28 2.28
CA GLY A 124 6.54 -16.49 1.49
C GLY A 124 6.66 -17.73 2.37
N TYR A 125 7.42 -17.66 3.48
CA TYR A 125 7.48 -18.76 4.43
C TYR A 125 6.12 -19.11 5.04
N TYR A 126 5.33 -18.09 5.38
CA TYR A 126 3.97 -18.28 5.86
C TYR A 126 3.12 -19.04 4.83
N PHE A 127 3.20 -18.67 3.57
CA PHE A 127 2.46 -19.35 2.49
C PHE A 127 2.88 -20.80 2.34
N ILE A 128 4.19 -21.09 2.33
CA ILE A 128 4.72 -22.44 2.24
C ILE A 128 4.22 -23.29 3.40
N ASP A 129 4.32 -22.78 4.62
CA ASP A 129 3.87 -23.49 5.83
C ASP A 129 2.37 -23.82 5.75
N ARG A 130 1.55 -22.83 5.39
CA ARG A 130 0.10 -23.02 5.28
C ARG A 130 -0.29 -24.01 4.19
N VAL A 131 0.36 -23.96 3.03
CA VAL A 131 0.13 -24.89 1.91
C VAL A 131 0.50 -26.31 2.31
N LEU A 132 1.54 -26.49 3.12
CA LEU A 132 1.96 -27.78 3.67
C LEU A 132 1.12 -28.24 4.87
N GLY A 133 0.13 -27.47 5.29
CA GLY A 133 -0.75 -27.81 6.41
C GLY A 133 -0.23 -27.39 7.79
N GLY A 134 0.78 -26.56 7.85
CA GLY A 134 1.31 -26.01 9.10
C GLY A 134 0.41 -24.95 9.74
N PRO A 135 0.68 -24.56 10.99
CA PRO A 135 -0.14 -23.60 11.75
C PRO A 135 -0.05 -22.15 11.25
N GLY A 136 0.93 -21.78 10.42
CA GLY A 136 1.15 -20.41 9.98
C GLY A 136 1.67 -19.52 11.11
N THR A 137 2.68 -19.97 11.81
CA THR A 137 3.36 -19.16 12.85
C THR A 137 4.26 -18.11 12.22
N GLU A 138 4.54 -17.01 12.94
CA GLU A 138 5.48 -15.99 12.47
C GLU A 138 6.87 -16.59 12.23
N TYR A 139 7.38 -16.45 11.01
CA TYR A 139 8.71 -16.86 10.65
C TYR A 139 9.64 -15.65 10.55
N SER A 140 10.61 -15.57 11.42
CA SER A 140 11.73 -14.61 11.34
C SER A 140 12.99 -15.29 10.79
N LEU A 141 12.86 -16.08 9.74
CA LEU A 141 13.98 -16.75 9.13
C LEU A 141 14.82 -15.76 8.32
N THR A 142 16.12 -15.75 8.59
CA THR A 142 17.13 -14.92 7.91
C THR A 142 17.93 -15.70 6.88
N ARG A 143 17.45 -16.85 6.44
CA ARG A 143 18.05 -17.69 5.41
C ARG A 143 17.34 -17.56 4.08
N ASP A 144 18.00 -17.93 3.01
CA ASP A 144 17.38 -18.07 1.69
C ASP A 144 16.45 -19.29 1.64
N TYR A 145 15.52 -19.29 0.66
CA TYR A 145 14.67 -20.44 0.37
C TYR A 145 15.51 -21.63 -0.10
N THR A 146 15.14 -22.83 0.32
CA THR A 146 15.68 -24.08 -0.20
C THR A 146 15.07 -24.39 -1.58
N ASP A 147 15.70 -25.27 -2.34
CA ASP A 147 15.20 -25.70 -3.67
C ASP A 147 13.78 -26.29 -3.59
N ILE A 148 13.45 -26.95 -2.47
CA ILE A 148 12.11 -27.52 -2.22
C ILE A 148 11.09 -26.39 -2.00
N GLU A 149 11.45 -25.39 -1.19
CA GLU A 149 10.58 -24.24 -0.91
C GLU A 149 10.35 -23.36 -2.14
N LEU A 150 11.30 -23.31 -3.06
CA LEU A 150 11.16 -22.64 -4.35
C LEU A 150 10.31 -23.40 -5.36
N ALA A 151 10.12 -24.71 -5.17
CA ALA A 151 9.31 -25.55 -6.04
C ALA A 151 7.83 -25.61 -5.65
N ILE A 152 7.47 -25.09 -4.48
CA ILE A 152 6.10 -25.00 -3.95
C ILE A 152 5.45 -23.70 -4.44
#